data_a3b82fe2ade0f73520df529d0f8a466d
#
_entry.id   a3b82fe2ade0f73520df529d0f8a466d
#
_cell.length_a   1.000
_cell.length_b   1.000
_cell.length_c   1.000
_cell.angle_alpha   90.00
_cell.angle_beta   90.00
_cell.angle_gamma   90.00
#
_symmetry.space_group_name_H-M   'P 1'
#
loop_
_entity.id
_entity.type
_entity.pdbx_description
1 polymer ?
#
loop_
_entity_poly.entity_id
_entity_poly.type
_entity_poly.pdbx_seq_one_letter_code
_entity_poly.pdbx_strand_id
1 'polypeptide(L)'
;EFTVEDLQVLVENFKKVVKTKTGKDFPTCPWEQLWGAICAVFDSWMTERAVLYRQLNQIPEEWGTAVNVQSMVYGNMGNNSATGVAFSRDAATGEDIFNGEYLINAQGEDVVAGIRTPQEITIEGSRRWAKLQGISEEERASKYPSLEEAMPQAYADLNAVQEKLEDHFHDMQDMEFTIQDGKLWMLQTRNGKRTGAAMVKMAVDMLKQGMIDEKTALLRQEPAKLDELLHPVFNKEALKKAHVITKGLPASPGAACGRVVFFADEAEEWKNRGEKVVLVRQE
;
A
#
# COMPACT_ATOMS: atom_id res chain seq x y z
N GLU A 1 2.10 -20.50 -19.00
CA GLU A 1 1.07 -20.82 -17.95
C GLU A 1 1.31 -22.24 -17.47
N PHE A 2 1.19 -22.50 -16.16
CA PHE A 2 1.28 -23.83 -15.58
C PHE A 2 0.02 -24.64 -15.91
N THR A 3 0.19 -25.90 -16.24
CA THR A 3 -0.92 -26.85 -16.37
C THR A 3 -1.33 -27.36 -14.97
N VAL A 4 -2.46 -28.08 -14.90
CA VAL A 4 -2.90 -28.73 -13.64
C VAL A 4 -1.85 -29.77 -13.18
N GLU A 5 -1.29 -30.51 -14.12
CA GLU A 5 -0.24 -31.50 -13.87
C GLU A 5 1.04 -30.87 -13.33
N ASP A 6 1.45 -29.71 -13.89
CA ASP A 6 2.62 -28.96 -13.38
C ASP A 6 2.41 -28.51 -11.94
N LEU A 7 1.21 -28.02 -11.62
CA LEU A 7 0.86 -27.59 -10.25
C LEU A 7 0.85 -28.78 -9.26
N GLN A 8 0.36 -29.94 -9.68
CA GLN A 8 0.40 -31.15 -8.85
C GLN A 8 1.84 -31.57 -8.53
N VAL A 9 2.72 -31.58 -9.55
CA VAL A 9 4.15 -31.87 -9.38
C VAL A 9 4.80 -30.86 -8.46
N LEU A 10 4.46 -29.57 -8.59
CA LEU A 10 4.99 -28.50 -7.75
C LEU A 10 4.59 -28.69 -6.28
N VAL A 11 3.35 -29.02 -6.00
CA VAL A 11 2.86 -29.31 -4.65
C VAL A 11 3.62 -30.46 -4.00
N GLU A 12 3.81 -31.56 -4.74
CA GLU A 12 4.59 -32.70 -4.21
C GLU A 12 6.07 -32.35 -3.97
N ASN A 13 6.65 -31.52 -4.82
CA ASN A 13 8.01 -31.02 -4.61
C ASN A 13 8.11 -30.14 -3.36
N PHE A 14 7.15 -29.25 -3.12
CA PHE A 14 7.11 -28.44 -1.89
C PHE A 14 7.00 -29.29 -0.63
N LYS A 15 6.14 -30.31 -0.64
CA LYS A 15 6.04 -31.26 0.50
C LYS A 15 7.37 -31.95 0.78
N LYS A 16 8.09 -32.38 -0.28
CA LYS A 16 9.43 -32.99 -0.15
C LYS A 16 10.45 -32.01 0.45
N VAL A 17 10.42 -30.75 0.00
CA VAL A 17 11.30 -29.70 0.56
C VAL A 17 11.02 -29.48 2.03
N VAL A 18 9.74 -29.37 2.42
CA VAL A 18 9.36 -29.23 3.83
C VAL A 18 9.89 -30.40 4.65
N LYS A 19 9.65 -31.63 4.21
CA LYS A 19 10.15 -32.83 4.91
C LYS A 19 11.67 -32.86 5.03
N THR A 20 12.38 -32.49 3.96
CA THR A 20 13.85 -32.46 3.97
C THR A 20 14.41 -31.40 4.92
N LYS A 21 13.78 -30.22 4.96
CA LYS A 21 14.24 -29.09 5.77
C LYS A 21 13.84 -29.17 7.26
N THR A 22 12.65 -29.71 7.54
CA THR A 22 12.09 -29.74 8.91
C THR A 22 12.12 -31.11 9.57
N GLY A 23 12.38 -32.18 8.80
CA GLY A 23 12.27 -33.58 9.26
C GLY A 23 10.83 -34.06 9.45
N LYS A 24 9.83 -33.24 9.19
CA LYS A 24 8.40 -33.54 9.37
C LYS A 24 7.64 -33.42 8.04
N ASP A 25 6.63 -34.27 7.88
CA ASP A 25 5.72 -34.12 6.75
C ASP A 25 4.83 -32.87 6.90
N PHE A 26 4.49 -32.23 5.78
CA PHE A 26 3.50 -31.15 5.79
C PHE A 26 2.13 -31.74 6.18
N PRO A 27 1.42 -31.18 7.16
CA PRO A 27 0.16 -31.73 7.62
C PRO A 27 -0.90 -31.70 6.52
N THR A 28 -1.65 -32.80 6.40
CA THR A 28 -2.77 -32.91 5.43
C THR A 28 -4.13 -32.65 6.08
N CYS A 29 -4.22 -32.69 7.40
CA CYS A 29 -5.42 -32.35 8.14
C CYS A 29 -5.62 -30.82 8.16
N PRO A 30 -6.77 -30.28 7.70
CA PRO A 30 -7.03 -28.84 7.70
C PRO A 30 -6.91 -28.19 9.09
N TRP A 31 -7.32 -28.88 10.14
CA TRP A 31 -7.23 -28.39 11.52
C TRP A 31 -5.78 -28.28 12.00
N GLU A 32 -4.94 -29.24 11.64
CA GLU A 32 -3.50 -29.17 11.95
C GLU A 32 -2.82 -28.03 11.19
N GLN A 33 -3.20 -27.81 9.92
CA GLN A 33 -2.72 -26.66 9.14
C GLN A 33 -3.14 -25.34 9.77
N LEU A 34 -4.42 -25.19 10.12
CA LEU A 34 -4.95 -24.01 10.78
C LEU A 34 -4.24 -23.73 12.11
N TRP A 35 -4.12 -24.76 12.96
CA TRP A 35 -3.45 -24.62 14.25
C TRP A 35 -1.98 -24.26 14.09
N GLY A 36 -1.29 -24.89 13.15
CA GLY A 36 0.10 -24.55 12.81
C GLY A 36 0.27 -23.11 12.35
N ALA A 37 -0.65 -22.60 11.51
CA ALA A 37 -0.66 -21.21 11.06
C ALA A 37 -0.91 -20.24 12.21
N ILE A 38 -1.85 -20.54 13.11
CA ILE A 38 -2.14 -19.74 14.32
C ILE A 38 -0.88 -19.65 15.20
N CYS A 39 -0.22 -20.79 15.48
CA CYS A 39 1.00 -20.81 16.26
C CYS A 39 2.12 -19.99 15.60
N ALA A 40 2.29 -20.12 14.29
CA ALA A 40 3.30 -19.36 13.55
C ALA A 40 3.07 -17.83 13.64
N VAL A 41 1.82 -17.36 13.66
CA VAL A 41 1.51 -15.94 13.88
C VAL A 41 1.91 -15.51 15.29
N PHE A 42 1.59 -16.28 16.31
CA PHE A 42 2.01 -15.97 17.69
C PHE A 42 3.54 -15.98 17.83
N ASP A 43 4.23 -16.97 17.28
CA ASP A 43 5.68 -17.06 17.30
C ASP A 43 6.36 -15.90 16.57
N SER A 44 5.71 -15.35 15.54
CA SER A 44 6.24 -14.21 14.77
C SER A 44 6.45 -12.95 15.61
N TRP A 45 5.72 -12.80 16.73
CA TRP A 45 5.89 -11.70 17.68
C TRP A 45 7.30 -11.62 18.25
N MET A 46 7.98 -12.76 18.42
CA MET A 46 9.30 -12.88 19.02
C MET A 46 10.45 -12.98 18.00
N THR A 47 10.17 -12.79 16.71
CA THR A 47 11.23 -12.72 15.70
C THR A 47 12.09 -11.47 15.89
N GLU A 48 13.39 -11.55 15.57
CA GLU A 48 14.32 -10.42 15.71
C GLU A 48 13.81 -9.16 15.02
N ARG A 49 13.25 -9.31 13.82
CA ARG A 49 12.66 -8.20 13.06
C ARG A 49 11.50 -7.55 13.81
N ALA A 50 10.60 -8.34 14.40
CA ALA A 50 9.44 -7.83 15.12
C ALA A 50 9.85 -7.14 16.43
N VAL A 51 10.85 -7.70 17.15
CA VAL A 51 11.42 -7.10 18.36
C VAL A 51 12.04 -5.74 18.04
N LEU A 52 12.89 -5.67 17.01
CA LEU A 52 13.52 -4.42 16.59
C LEU A 52 12.48 -3.38 16.18
N TYR A 53 11.46 -3.78 15.41
CA TYR A 53 10.37 -2.89 15.00
C TYR A 53 9.63 -2.28 16.20
N ARG A 54 9.31 -3.11 17.20
CA ARG A 54 8.66 -2.64 18.43
C ARG A 54 9.52 -1.65 19.22
N GLN A 55 10.81 -1.93 19.35
CA GLN A 55 11.76 -1.02 20.02
C GLN A 55 11.83 0.34 19.33
N LEU A 56 11.95 0.35 18.00
CA LEU A 56 12.01 1.58 17.21
C LEU A 56 10.70 2.39 17.27
N ASN A 57 9.56 1.72 17.37
CA ASN A 57 8.24 2.37 17.40
C ASN A 57 7.65 2.49 18.82
N GLN A 58 8.42 2.19 19.87
CA GLN A 58 7.99 2.30 21.28
C GLN A 58 6.70 1.51 21.58
N ILE A 59 6.57 0.33 20.95
CA ILE A 59 5.43 -0.57 21.17
C ILE A 59 5.75 -1.48 22.35
N PRO A 60 4.90 -1.53 23.40
CA PRO A 60 5.10 -2.38 24.57
C PRO A 60 5.17 -3.87 24.21
N GLU A 61 6.14 -4.57 24.76
CA GLU A 61 6.35 -6.00 24.48
C GLU A 61 5.20 -6.87 25.02
N GLU A 62 4.61 -6.47 26.12
CA GLU A 62 3.51 -7.15 26.79
C GLU A 62 2.18 -7.13 26.04
N TRP A 63 2.03 -6.33 24.97
CA TRP A 63 0.79 -6.29 24.20
C TRP A 63 0.50 -7.61 23.47
N GLY A 64 1.52 -8.28 22.98
CA GLY A 64 1.34 -9.48 22.18
C GLY A 64 0.73 -9.20 20.79
N THR A 65 0.31 -10.27 20.14
CA THR A 65 -0.38 -10.19 18.82
C THR A 65 -1.67 -10.99 18.86
N ALA A 66 -2.54 -10.73 17.87
CA ALA A 66 -3.81 -11.44 17.71
C ALA A 66 -3.86 -12.14 16.34
N VAL A 67 -4.72 -13.15 16.24
CA VAL A 67 -4.96 -13.91 15.01
C VAL A 67 -6.42 -13.80 14.64
N ASN A 68 -6.67 -13.41 13.38
CA ASN A 68 -7.98 -13.47 12.75
C ASN A 68 -8.00 -14.64 11.76
N VAL A 69 -9.00 -15.50 11.87
CA VAL A 69 -9.27 -16.56 10.89
C VAL A 69 -10.36 -16.06 9.95
N GLN A 70 -10.03 -15.86 8.69
CA GLN A 70 -10.89 -15.26 7.69
C GLN A 70 -11.07 -16.19 6.50
N SER A 71 -12.28 -16.26 5.95
CA SER A 71 -12.53 -16.97 4.70
C SER A 71 -11.71 -16.37 3.58
N MET A 72 -11.07 -17.22 2.78
CA MET A 72 -10.32 -16.78 1.61
C MET A 72 -11.28 -16.44 0.48
N VAL A 73 -11.05 -15.31 -0.17
CA VAL A 73 -11.72 -14.86 -1.39
C VAL A 73 -10.71 -14.66 -2.50
N TYR A 74 -11.12 -14.90 -3.74
CA TYR A 74 -10.21 -14.99 -4.85
C TYR A 74 -10.49 -13.93 -5.91
N GLY A 75 -9.57 -12.97 -6.06
CA GLY A 75 -9.61 -11.95 -7.10
C GLY A 75 -9.17 -12.44 -8.47
N ASN A 76 -8.73 -13.71 -8.58
CA ASN A 76 -8.23 -14.35 -9.81
C ASN A 76 -9.17 -15.43 -10.36
N MET A 77 -10.48 -15.27 -10.18
CA MET A 77 -11.50 -16.19 -10.71
C MET A 77 -12.00 -15.82 -12.12
N GLY A 78 -11.30 -14.94 -12.81
CA GLY A 78 -11.67 -14.48 -14.15
C GLY A 78 -11.83 -12.96 -14.25
N ASN A 79 -12.31 -12.48 -15.39
CA ASN A 79 -12.40 -11.04 -15.69
C ASN A 79 -13.48 -10.29 -14.89
N ASN A 80 -14.36 -11.00 -14.19
CA ASN A 80 -15.33 -10.46 -13.26
C ASN A 80 -14.83 -10.46 -11.80
N SER A 81 -13.54 -10.75 -11.61
CA SER A 81 -12.86 -10.79 -10.32
C SER A 81 -11.66 -9.86 -10.34
N ALA A 82 -11.33 -9.26 -9.19
CA ALA A 82 -10.25 -8.30 -9.04
C ALA A 82 -9.78 -8.23 -7.59
N THR A 83 -8.63 -7.62 -7.37
CA THR A 83 -8.17 -7.23 -6.04
C THR A 83 -7.60 -5.81 -6.09
N GLY A 84 -7.62 -5.10 -4.97
CA GLY A 84 -7.13 -3.73 -4.95
C GLY A 84 -7.01 -3.14 -3.56
N VAL A 85 -6.52 -1.90 -3.56
CA VAL A 85 -6.40 -1.03 -2.39
C VAL A 85 -7.10 0.29 -2.67
N ALA A 86 -7.70 0.88 -1.66
CA ALA A 86 -8.40 2.15 -1.77
C ALA A 86 -8.16 3.04 -0.56
N PHE A 87 -8.18 4.35 -0.78
CA PHE A 87 -7.98 5.38 0.23
C PHE A 87 -9.12 6.38 0.18
N SER A 88 -9.74 6.65 1.32
CA SER A 88 -10.85 7.62 1.37
C SER A 88 -10.40 9.06 1.09
N ARG A 89 -9.10 9.36 1.30
CA ARG A 89 -8.47 10.65 0.96
C ARG A 89 -7.08 10.41 0.39
N ASP A 90 -6.55 11.35 -0.37
CA ASP A 90 -5.18 11.26 -0.89
C ASP A 90 -4.14 11.33 0.23
N ALA A 91 -3.39 10.26 0.43
CA ALA A 91 -2.39 10.11 1.49
C ALA A 91 -1.18 11.05 1.34
N ALA A 92 -0.90 11.53 0.15
CA ALA A 92 0.23 12.41 -0.13
C ALA A 92 -0.13 13.89 0.00
N THR A 93 -1.31 14.30 -0.49
CA THR A 93 -1.74 15.70 -0.55
C THR A 93 -2.74 16.08 0.54
N GLY A 94 -3.47 15.11 1.08
CA GLY A 94 -4.56 15.32 2.03
C GLY A 94 -5.86 15.79 1.39
N GLU A 95 -5.96 15.77 0.06
CA GLU A 95 -7.19 16.11 -0.64
C GLU A 95 -8.29 15.08 -0.34
N ASP A 96 -9.52 15.57 -0.23
CA ASP A 96 -10.72 14.77 -0.02
C ASP A 96 -11.14 14.14 -1.37
N ILE A 97 -10.39 13.14 -1.79
CA ILE A 97 -10.56 12.44 -3.06
C ILE A 97 -10.44 10.94 -2.81
N PHE A 98 -11.51 10.22 -3.12
CA PHE A 98 -11.49 8.76 -3.14
C PHE A 98 -10.56 8.27 -4.26
N ASN A 99 -9.54 7.49 -3.91
CA ASN A 99 -8.52 7.05 -4.83
C ASN A 99 -8.04 5.63 -4.47
N GLY A 100 -7.32 5.01 -5.38
CA GLY A 100 -6.79 3.66 -5.17
C GLY A 100 -6.51 2.95 -6.48
N GLU A 101 -6.03 1.73 -6.35
CA GLU A 101 -5.58 0.92 -7.48
C GLU A 101 -6.18 -0.48 -7.41
N TYR A 102 -6.41 -1.09 -8.57
CA TYR A 102 -6.91 -2.46 -8.66
C TYR A 102 -6.30 -3.20 -9.84
N LEU A 103 -6.35 -4.54 -9.78
CA LEU A 103 -5.96 -5.45 -10.86
C LEU A 103 -7.08 -6.46 -11.11
N ILE A 104 -7.51 -6.56 -12.37
CA ILE A 104 -8.46 -7.60 -12.81
C ILE A 104 -7.74 -8.95 -12.85
N ASN A 105 -8.46 -10.00 -12.43
CA ASN A 105 -8.00 -11.37 -12.42
C ASN A 105 -6.62 -11.51 -11.76
N ALA A 106 -6.52 -11.07 -10.50
CA ALA A 106 -5.29 -10.98 -9.72
C ALA A 106 -5.52 -11.27 -8.23
N GLN A 107 -4.44 -11.62 -7.55
CA GLN A 107 -4.39 -11.73 -6.09
C GLN A 107 -3.63 -10.55 -5.48
N GLY A 108 -3.68 -10.42 -4.14
CA GLY A 108 -3.05 -9.31 -3.42
C GLY A 108 -1.55 -9.18 -3.69
N GLU A 109 -0.84 -10.30 -3.82
CA GLU A 109 0.59 -10.34 -4.14
C GLU A 109 0.89 -9.70 -5.50
N ASP A 110 0.01 -9.81 -6.48
CA ASP A 110 0.20 -9.24 -7.81
C ASP A 110 0.20 -7.70 -7.78
N VAL A 111 -0.61 -7.11 -6.87
CA VAL A 111 -0.64 -5.66 -6.65
C VAL A 111 0.66 -5.17 -6.00
N VAL A 112 1.13 -5.89 -4.98
CA VAL A 112 2.31 -5.51 -4.20
C VAL A 112 3.61 -5.77 -4.95
N ALA A 113 3.67 -6.85 -5.74
CA ALA A 113 4.88 -7.25 -6.47
C ALA A 113 5.22 -6.36 -7.69
N GLY A 114 4.29 -5.50 -8.12
CA GLY A 114 4.52 -4.58 -9.24
C GLY A 114 4.77 -5.26 -10.59
N ILE A 115 4.40 -6.54 -10.74
CA ILE A 115 4.59 -7.32 -11.98
C ILE A 115 3.65 -6.84 -13.08
N ARG A 116 2.46 -6.38 -12.70
CA ARG A 116 1.44 -5.81 -13.58
C ARG A 116 1.19 -4.37 -13.18
N THR A 117 0.92 -3.50 -14.16
CA THR A 117 0.54 -2.09 -13.89
C THR A 117 -0.90 -2.07 -13.36
N PRO A 118 -1.12 -1.62 -12.10
CA PRO A 118 -2.45 -1.45 -11.57
C PRO A 118 -3.21 -0.35 -12.32
N GLN A 119 -4.53 -0.42 -12.25
CA GLN A 119 -5.44 0.56 -12.81
C GLN A 119 -6.13 1.33 -11.68
N GLU A 120 -6.49 2.56 -11.96
CA GLU A 120 -7.16 3.45 -11.00
C GLU A 120 -8.59 3.00 -10.72
N ILE A 121 -9.06 3.16 -9.48
CA ILE A 121 -10.44 2.81 -9.12
C ILE A 121 -11.47 3.82 -9.64
N THR A 122 -11.09 5.10 -9.82
CA THR A 122 -11.99 6.18 -10.29
C THR A 122 -11.69 6.60 -11.72
N ILE A 123 -12.72 7.04 -12.45
CA ILE A 123 -12.57 7.61 -13.81
C ILE A 123 -11.65 8.84 -13.77
N GLU A 124 -11.80 9.70 -12.76
CA GLU A 124 -10.98 10.92 -12.64
C GLU A 124 -9.52 10.58 -12.40
N GLY A 125 -9.22 9.64 -11.51
CA GLY A 125 -7.87 9.13 -11.27
C GLY A 125 -7.26 8.55 -12.53
N SER A 126 -8.00 7.70 -13.25
CA SER A 126 -7.59 7.08 -14.50
C SER A 126 -7.27 8.12 -15.58
N ARG A 127 -8.10 9.17 -15.73
CA ARG A 127 -7.84 10.29 -16.66
C ARG A 127 -6.60 11.09 -16.27
N ARG A 128 -6.40 11.33 -14.98
CA ARG A 128 -5.22 12.03 -14.46
C ARG A 128 -3.96 11.23 -14.75
N TRP A 129 -3.98 9.92 -14.48
CA TRP A 129 -2.90 9.01 -14.80
C TRP A 129 -2.58 8.98 -16.30
N ALA A 130 -3.59 8.81 -17.16
CA ALA A 130 -3.42 8.75 -18.61
C ALA A 130 -2.79 10.04 -19.17
N LYS A 131 -3.22 11.20 -18.65
CA LYS A 131 -2.64 12.51 -19.02
C LYS A 131 -1.15 12.61 -18.67
N LEU A 132 -0.74 12.05 -17.53
CA LEU A 132 0.68 12.00 -17.13
C LEU A 132 1.50 11.07 -18.01
N GLN A 133 0.89 9.99 -18.50
CA GLN A 133 1.52 9.02 -19.40
C GLN A 133 1.48 9.42 -20.88
N GLY A 134 0.74 10.48 -21.22
CA GLY A 134 0.55 10.90 -22.62
C GLY A 134 -0.37 9.96 -23.42
N ILE A 135 -1.26 9.23 -22.75
CA ILE A 135 -2.20 8.26 -23.33
C ILE A 135 -3.50 9.00 -23.68
N SER A 136 -4.10 8.71 -24.88
CA SER A 136 -5.39 9.28 -25.27
C SER A 136 -6.55 8.73 -24.45
N GLU A 137 -7.68 9.46 -24.38
CA GLU A 137 -8.88 9.01 -23.66
C GLU A 137 -9.45 7.70 -24.25
N GLU A 138 -9.41 7.54 -25.58
CA GLU A 138 -9.87 6.33 -26.25
C GLU A 138 -9.00 5.11 -25.88
N GLU A 139 -7.69 5.30 -25.85
CA GLU A 139 -6.76 4.24 -25.43
C GLU A 139 -6.90 3.92 -23.93
N ARG A 140 -7.05 4.96 -23.10
CA ARG A 140 -7.29 4.79 -21.65
C ARG A 140 -8.55 3.95 -21.40
N ALA A 141 -9.69 4.38 -21.96
CA ALA A 141 -10.97 3.70 -21.74
C ALA A 141 -10.99 2.26 -22.26
N SER A 142 -10.23 2.00 -23.35
CA SER A 142 -10.17 0.65 -23.95
C SER A 142 -9.20 -0.29 -23.23
N LYS A 143 -8.00 0.19 -22.85
CA LYS A 143 -6.93 -0.66 -22.31
C LYS A 143 -6.76 -0.56 -20.79
N TYR A 144 -7.14 0.57 -20.21
CA TYR A 144 -6.93 0.90 -18.80
C TYR A 144 -8.19 1.48 -18.14
N PRO A 145 -9.35 0.79 -18.28
CA PRO A 145 -10.58 1.27 -17.66
C PRO A 145 -10.41 1.35 -16.14
N SER A 146 -11.03 2.35 -15.52
CA SER A 146 -11.14 2.42 -14.06
C SER A 146 -12.06 1.30 -13.54
N LEU A 147 -11.98 1.03 -12.22
CA LEU A 147 -12.93 0.11 -11.57
C LEU A 147 -14.37 0.59 -11.74
N GLU A 148 -14.58 1.91 -11.67
CA GLU A 148 -15.86 2.57 -11.87
C GLU A 148 -16.48 2.26 -13.24
N GLU A 149 -15.66 2.12 -14.29
CA GLU A 149 -16.08 1.72 -15.64
C GLU A 149 -16.19 0.21 -15.81
N ALA A 150 -15.22 -0.54 -15.31
CA ALA A 150 -15.12 -1.99 -15.52
C ALA A 150 -16.11 -2.79 -14.67
N MET A 151 -16.37 -2.36 -13.43
CA MET A 151 -17.22 -3.04 -12.45
C MET A 151 -18.06 -2.02 -11.66
N PRO A 152 -19.04 -1.34 -12.29
CA PRO A 152 -19.76 -0.21 -11.69
C PRO A 152 -20.45 -0.52 -10.38
N GLN A 153 -21.04 -1.71 -10.24
CA GLN A 153 -21.73 -2.10 -9.02
C GLN A 153 -20.73 -2.31 -7.86
N ALA A 154 -19.63 -3.00 -8.12
CA ALA A 154 -18.60 -3.21 -7.09
C ALA A 154 -17.93 -1.89 -6.67
N TYR A 155 -17.74 -0.96 -7.62
CA TYR A 155 -17.27 0.39 -7.30
C TYR A 155 -18.28 1.16 -6.43
N ALA A 156 -19.58 1.13 -6.77
CA ALA A 156 -20.61 1.79 -5.98
C ALA A 156 -20.67 1.24 -4.55
N ASP A 157 -20.58 -0.09 -4.39
CA ASP A 157 -20.51 -0.74 -3.08
C ASP A 157 -19.27 -0.33 -2.30
N LEU A 158 -18.11 -0.27 -2.96
CA LEU A 158 -16.83 0.16 -2.35
C LEU A 158 -16.90 1.63 -1.92
N ASN A 159 -17.47 2.51 -2.75
CA ASN A 159 -17.65 3.91 -2.41
C ASN A 159 -18.57 4.09 -1.20
N ALA A 160 -19.69 3.37 -1.13
CA ALA A 160 -20.59 3.41 0.02
C ALA A 160 -19.92 2.89 1.31
N VAL A 161 -19.03 1.90 1.19
CA VAL A 161 -18.24 1.39 2.33
C VAL A 161 -17.22 2.41 2.80
N GLN A 162 -16.48 3.07 1.89
CA GLN A 162 -15.48 4.06 2.29
C GLN A 162 -16.10 5.27 3.01
N GLU A 163 -17.24 5.78 2.52
CA GLU A 163 -17.98 6.85 3.18
C GLU A 163 -18.40 6.45 4.60
N LYS A 164 -18.95 5.25 4.75
CA LYS A 164 -19.36 4.72 6.05
C LYS A 164 -18.19 4.51 7.01
N LEU A 165 -17.04 4.06 6.51
CA LEU A 165 -15.85 3.84 7.33
C LEU A 165 -15.23 5.16 7.78
N GLU A 166 -15.08 6.14 6.88
CA GLU A 166 -14.56 7.45 7.21
C GLU A 166 -15.47 8.18 8.22
N ASP A 167 -16.78 8.08 8.03
CA ASP A 167 -17.77 8.66 8.94
C ASP A 167 -17.74 7.99 10.33
N HIS A 168 -17.55 6.66 10.37
CA HIS A 168 -17.48 5.91 11.64
C HIS A 168 -16.20 6.16 12.42
N PHE A 169 -15.04 6.13 11.73
CA PHE A 169 -13.74 6.31 12.38
C PHE A 169 -13.31 7.77 12.49
N HIS A 170 -14.04 8.68 11.83
CA HIS A 170 -13.71 10.11 11.75
C HIS A 170 -12.28 10.36 11.28
N ASP A 171 -11.72 9.47 10.46
CA ASP A 171 -10.36 9.56 9.94
C ASP A 171 -10.24 8.90 8.58
N MET A 172 -9.24 9.34 7.79
CA MET A 172 -8.89 8.71 6.51
C MET A 172 -8.67 7.21 6.66
N GLN A 173 -9.28 6.43 5.78
CA GLN A 173 -9.20 4.98 5.77
C GLN A 173 -8.37 4.48 4.59
N ASP A 174 -7.49 3.53 4.89
CA ASP A 174 -6.75 2.68 3.95
C ASP A 174 -7.43 1.31 3.95
N MET A 175 -7.90 0.87 2.80
CA MET A 175 -8.76 -0.29 2.64
C MET A 175 -8.15 -1.29 1.66
N GLU A 176 -8.25 -2.56 2.01
CA GLU A 176 -7.93 -3.67 1.11
C GLU A 176 -9.22 -4.39 0.74
N PHE A 177 -9.41 -4.68 -0.54
CA PHE A 177 -10.61 -5.32 -1.03
C PHE A 177 -10.33 -6.35 -2.12
N THR A 178 -11.25 -7.29 -2.26
CA THR A 178 -11.29 -8.26 -3.35
C THR A 178 -12.69 -8.31 -3.95
N ILE A 179 -12.78 -8.44 -5.25
CA ILE A 179 -14.01 -8.71 -5.96
C ILE A 179 -13.91 -10.13 -6.50
N GLN A 180 -14.81 -11.00 -6.03
CA GLN A 180 -14.93 -12.37 -6.52
C GLN A 180 -16.28 -12.54 -7.21
N ASP A 181 -16.27 -12.93 -8.48
CA ASP A 181 -17.49 -13.13 -9.28
C ASP A 181 -18.44 -11.92 -9.23
N GLY A 182 -17.89 -10.71 -9.36
CA GLY A 182 -18.65 -9.45 -9.34
C GLY A 182 -19.08 -8.97 -7.95
N LYS A 183 -18.83 -9.74 -6.89
CA LYS A 183 -19.18 -9.39 -5.52
C LYS A 183 -17.99 -8.80 -4.77
N LEU A 184 -18.18 -7.64 -4.16
CA LEU A 184 -17.19 -6.98 -3.30
C LEU A 184 -17.04 -7.69 -1.95
N TRP A 185 -15.79 -7.85 -1.51
CA TRP A 185 -15.40 -8.33 -0.20
C TRP A 185 -14.36 -7.39 0.39
N MET A 186 -14.63 -6.84 1.57
CA MET A 186 -13.65 -6.06 2.32
C MET A 186 -12.74 -7.01 3.09
N LEU A 187 -11.44 -6.82 2.96
CA LEU A 187 -10.44 -7.65 3.63
C LEU A 187 -9.90 -6.99 4.89
N GLN A 188 -9.56 -5.71 4.79
CA GLN A 188 -8.98 -4.94 5.89
C GLN A 188 -9.31 -3.47 5.73
N THR A 189 -9.44 -2.77 6.86
CA THR A 189 -9.38 -1.31 6.94
C THR A 189 -8.48 -0.88 8.08
N ARG A 190 -7.83 0.27 7.92
CA ARG A 190 -7.00 0.89 8.94
C ARG A 190 -6.94 2.40 8.73
N ASN A 191 -6.56 3.14 9.76
CA ASN A 191 -6.24 4.55 9.59
C ASN A 191 -5.07 4.70 8.62
N GLY A 192 -5.26 5.46 7.56
CA GLY A 192 -4.29 5.59 6.49
C GLY A 192 -3.02 6.31 6.95
N LYS A 193 -1.87 5.74 6.60
CA LYS A 193 -0.58 6.44 6.73
C LYS A 193 -0.58 7.61 5.74
N ARG A 194 -0.01 8.73 6.16
CA ARG A 194 -0.03 9.98 5.38
C ARG A 194 1.23 10.81 5.60
N THR A 195 1.55 11.69 4.66
CA THR A 195 2.64 12.65 4.80
C THR A 195 2.32 13.70 5.86
N GLY A 196 3.33 14.43 6.35
CA GLY A 196 3.12 15.54 7.28
C GLY A 196 2.21 16.62 6.71
N ALA A 197 2.33 16.96 5.42
CA ALA A 197 1.47 17.92 4.75
C ALA A 197 0.01 17.45 4.67
N ALA A 198 -0.20 16.19 4.29
CA ALA A 198 -1.53 15.58 4.22
C ALA A 198 -2.18 15.51 5.61
N MET A 199 -1.41 15.17 6.65
CA MET A 199 -1.88 15.13 8.04
C MET A 199 -2.47 16.46 8.49
N VAL A 200 -1.76 17.55 8.26
CA VAL A 200 -2.23 18.89 8.62
C VAL A 200 -3.48 19.28 7.82
N LYS A 201 -3.43 19.07 6.48
CA LYS A 201 -4.56 19.40 5.60
C LYS A 201 -5.81 18.62 5.98
N MET A 202 -5.73 17.30 6.15
CA MET A 202 -6.86 16.45 6.54
C MET A 202 -7.47 16.89 7.86
N ALA A 203 -6.64 17.18 8.87
CA ALA A 203 -7.14 17.64 10.18
C ALA A 203 -7.92 18.95 10.07
N VAL A 204 -7.42 19.91 9.28
CA VAL A 204 -8.12 21.20 9.04
C VAL A 204 -9.42 20.98 8.26
N ASP A 205 -9.41 20.14 7.23
CA ASP A 205 -10.59 19.89 6.40
C ASP A 205 -11.67 19.15 7.20
N MET A 206 -11.31 18.10 7.96
CA MET A 206 -12.22 17.36 8.82
C MET A 206 -12.81 18.22 9.95
N LEU A 207 -12.02 19.15 10.52
CA LEU A 207 -12.51 20.13 11.48
C LEU A 207 -13.56 21.05 10.83
N LYS A 208 -13.29 21.59 9.64
CA LYS A 208 -14.23 22.44 8.88
C LYS A 208 -15.51 21.71 8.50
N GLN A 209 -15.41 20.42 8.20
CA GLN A 209 -16.55 19.53 7.90
C GLN A 209 -17.36 19.17 9.15
N GLY A 210 -16.86 19.52 10.36
CA GLY A 210 -17.51 19.17 11.64
C GLY A 210 -17.36 17.68 12.00
N MET A 211 -16.48 16.95 11.32
CA MET A 211 -16.22 15.53 11.58
C MET A 211 -15.43 15.31 12.87
N ILE A 212 -14.53 16.23 13.20
CA ILE A 212 -13.72 16.24 14.42
C ILE A 212 -13.74 17.60 15.10
N ASP A 213 -13.43 17.65 16.39
CA ASP A 213 -13.24 18.89 17.14
C ASP A 213 -11.79 19.41 17.09
N GLU A 214 -11.57 20.64 17.56
CA GLU A 214 -10.25 21.27 17.59
C GLU A 214 -9.22 20.48 18.41
N LYS A 215 -9.65 19.90 19.52
CA LYS A 215 -8.79 19.10 20.39
C LYS A 215 -8.30 17.86 19.65
N THR A 216 -9.21 17.14 18.97
CA THR A 216 -8.88 15.96 18.17
C THR A 216 -7.98 16.33 16.99
N ALA A 217 -8.27 17.45 16.31
CA ALA A 217 -7.43 17.95 15.22
C ALA A 217 -5.98 18.20 15.66
N LEU A 218 -5.78 18.78 16.85
CA LEU A 218 -4.45 19.01 17.44
C LEU A 218 -3.78 17.72 17.89
N LEU A 219 -4.50 16.82 18.55
CA LEU A 219 -3.95 15.57 19.07
C LEU A 219 -3.49 14.60 17.95
N ARG A 220 -4.07 14.73 16.76
CA ARG A 220 -3.66 13.94 15.58
C ARG A 220 -2.39 14.44 14.91
N GLN A 221 -1.85 15.61 15.34
CA GLN A 221 -0.60 16.10 14.78
C GLN A 221 0.57 15.38 15.44
N GLU A 222 1.32 14.62 14.65
CA GLU A 222 2.55 13.97 15.07
C GLU A 222 3.72 14.95 14.92
N PRO A 223 4.36 15.42 16.02
CA PRO A 223 5.42 16.42 15.94
C PRO A 223 6.56 16.03 15.00
N ALA A 224 6.94 14.75 15.00
CA ALA A 224 7.99 14.24 14.13
C ALA A 224 7.66 14.42 12.64
N LYS A 225 6.39 14.29 12.24
CA LYS A 225 5.94 14.53 10.86
C LYS A 225 5.86 16.01 10.51
N LEU A 226 5.71 16.91 11.49
CA LEU A 226 5.76 18.35 11.23
C LEU A 226 7.17 18.79 10.85
N ASP A 227 8.20 18.13 11.36
CA ASP A 227 9.59 18.40 10.96
C ASP A 227 9.81 18.13 9.46
N GLU A 228 9.04 17.21 8.85
CA GLU A 228 9.08 16.99 7.39
C GLU A 228 8.75 18.25 6.59
N LEU A 229 7.88 19.12 7.14
CA LEU A 229 7.48 20.38 6.50
C LEU A 229 8.56 21.47 6.58
N LEU A 230 9.53 21.31 7.47
CA LEU A 230 10.66 22.21 7.64
C LEU A 230 11.83 21.86 6.72
N HIS A 231 11.78 20.72 6.04
CA HIS A 231 12.84 20.36 5.09
C HIS A 231 12.83 21.29 3.88
N PRO A 232 14.01 21.57 3.30
CA PRO A 232 14.13 22.37 2.09
C PRO A 232 13.26 21.81 0.96
N VAL A 233 12.59 22.67 0.23
CA VAL A 233 11.79 22.32 -0.94
C VAL A 233 12.31 23.06 -2.17
N PHE A 234 12.14 22.48 -3.35
CA PHE A 234 12.47 23.17 -4.59
C PHE A 234 11.52 24.36 -4.83
N ASN A 235 12.06 25.47 -5.30
CA ASN A 235 11.22 26.57 -5.79
C ASN A 235 10.40 26.09 -6.99
N LYS A 236 9.06 26.22 -6.90
CA LYS A 236 8.11 25.70 -7.90
C LYS A 236 8.36 26.25 -9.31
N GLU A 237 8.72 27.53 -9.43
CA GLU A 237 8.98 28.17 -10.74
C GLU A 237 10.33 27.72 -11.32
N ALA A 238 11.34 27.54 -10.47
CA ALA A 238 12.63 26.99 -10.90
C ALA A 238 12.49 25.53 -11.34
N LEU A 239 11.68 24.72 -10.63
CA LEU A 239 11.45 23.32 -10.96
C LEU A 239 10.76 23.16 -12.34
N LYS A 240 9.81 24.04 -12.69
CA LYS A 240 9.16 24.03 -14.02
C LYS A 240 10.14 24.29 -15.17
N LYS A 241 11.23 25.00 -14.90
CA LYS A 241 12.27 25.34 -15.88
C LYS A 241 13.46 24.40 -15.85
N ALA A 242 13.54 23.53 -14.86
CA ALA A 242 14.65 22.62 -14.68
C ALA A 242 14.67 21.52 -15.74
N HIS A 243 15.87 21.11 -16.16
CA HIS A 243 16.01 19.91 -16.98
C HIS A 243 15.87 18.68 -16.09
N VAL A 244 14.75 17.96 -16.28
CA VAL A 244 14.47 16.71 -15.55
C VAL A 244 15.16 15.55 -16.24
N ILE A 245 16.14 14.94 -15.59
CA ILE A 245 16.86 13.78 -16.13
C ILE A 245 15.99 12.53 -16.01
N THR A 246 15.39 12.32 -14.83
CA THR A 246 14.49 11.17 -14.55
C THR A 246 13.58 11.48 -13.38
N LYS A 247 12.58 10.62 -13.17
CA LYS A 247 11.69 10.65 -12.00
C LYS A 247 11.84 9.36 -11.21
N GLY A 248 11.77 9.46 -9.90
CA GLY A 248 11.82 8.32 -8.99
C GLY A 248 10.93 8.54 -7.77
N LEU A 249 10.72 7.51 -6.98
CA LEU A 249 10.00 7.60 -5.72
C LEU A 249 10.90 8.22 -4.65
N PRO A 250 10.44 9.22 -3.90
CA PRO A 250 11.22 9.83 -2.83
C PRO A 250 11.28 8.89 -1.62
N ALA A 251 12.50 8.53 -1.20
CA ALA A 251 12.74 7.72 0.01
C ALA A 251 12.95 8.57 1.27
N SER A 252 13.18 9.88 1.11
CA SER A 252 13.36 10.84 2.20
C SER A 252 12.57 12.10 1.92
N PRO A 253 12.07 12.82 2.95
CA PRO A 253 11.38 14.08 2.77
C PRO A 253 12.32 15.18 2.30
N GLY A 254 11.77 16.19 1.61
CA GLY A 254 12.47 17.39 1.20
C GLY A 254 13.28 17.29 -0.08
N ALA A 255 14.00 18.37 -0.38
CA ALA A 255 14.87 18.49 -1.55
C ALA A 255 16.34 18.31 -1.14
N ALA A 256 17.07 17.49 -1.86
CA ALA A 256 18.48 17.27 -1.63
C ALA A 256 19.31 17.64 -2.87
N CYS A 257 20.51 18.15 -2.63
CA CYS A 257 21.51 18.38 -3.68
C CYS A 257 22.80 17.66 -3.31
N GLY A 258 23.40 16.96 -4.25
CA GLY A 258 24.63 16.22 -4.03
C GLY A 258 25.04 15.40 -5.24
N ARG A 259 26.14 14.69 -5.11
CA ARG A 259 26.61 13.74 -6.13
C ARG A 259 25.73 12.49 -6.10
N VAL A 260 25.38 11.97 -7.25
CA VAL A 260 24.61 10.75 -7.37
C VAL A 260 25.50 9.55 -7.08
N VAL A 261 25.06 8.68 -6.18
CA VAL A 261 25.67 7.38 -5.87
C VAL A 261 24.61 6.29 -5.94
N PHE A 262 25.02 5.07 -6.26
CA PHE A 262 24.10 3.96 -6.51
C PHE A 262 24.16 2.86 -5.44
N PHE A 263 25.15 2.91 -4.56
CA PHE A 263 25.35 1.93 -3.49
C PHE A 263 25.32 2.61 -2.12
N ALA A 264 24.72 1.93 -1.14
CA ALA A 264 24.58 2.45 0.21
C ALA A 264 25.94 2.70 0.88
N ASP A 265 26.88 1.76 0.69
CA ASP A 265 28.22 1.85 1.25
C ASP A 265 29.00 3.05 0.69
N GLU A 266 28.87 3.33 -0.61
CA GLU A 266 29.42 4.55 -1.24
C GLU A 266 28.81 5.82 -0.63
N ALA A 267 27.48 5.81 -0.42
CA ALA A 267 26.81 6.96 0.17
C ALA A 267 27.33 7.26 1.58
N GLU A 268 27.56 6.22 2.39
CA GLU A 268 28.11 6.34 3.73
C GLU A 268 29.57 6.82 3.70
N GLU A 269 30.41 6.21 2.86
CA GLU A 269 31.81 6.59 2.71
C GLU A 269 31.97 8.07 2.30
N TRP A 270 31.21 8.51 1.29
CA TRP A 270 31.27 9.88 0.80
C TRP A 270 30.73 10.88 1.80
N LYS A 271 29.65 10.51 2.53
CA LYS A 271 29.13 11.32 3.63
C LYS A 271 30.18 11.51 4.74
N ASN A 272 30.91 10.45 5.09
CA ASN A 272 31.98 10.50 6.09
C ASN A 272 33.17 11.38 5.66
N ARG A 273 33.36 11.58 4.36
CA ARG A 273 34.30 12.53 3.79
C ARG A 273 33.77 13.98 3.76
N GLY A 274 32.55 14.22 4.20
CA GLY A 274 31.90 15.53 4.18
C GLY A 274 31.24 15.90 2.84
N GLU A 275 31.14 14.97 1.90
CA GLU A 275 30.47 15.16 0.61
C GLU A 275 28.95 15.07 0.75
N LYS A 276 28.23 15.89 -0.03
CA LYS A 276 26.78 15.77 -0.17
C LYS A 276 26.47 14.77 -1.26
N VAL A 277 25.65 13.77 -0.93
CA VAL A 277 25.29 12.70 -1.87
C VAL A 277 23.78 12.51 -1.98
N VAL A 278 23.34 12.05 -3.12
CA VAL A 278 21.97 11.59 -3.37
C VAL A 278 22.06 10.12 -3.80
N LEU A 279 21.56 9.22 -2.95
CA LEU A 279 21.50 7.80 -3.25
C LEU A 279 20.30 7.51 -4.16
N VAL A 280 20.56 6.89 -5.30
CA VAL A 280 19.54 6.48 -6.28
C VAL A 280 19.63 4.98 -6.47
N ARG A 281 18.52 4.27 -6.24
CA ARG A 281 18.44 2.81 -6.39
C ARG A 281 17.26 2.42 -7.26
N GLN A 282 17.24 1.19 -7.75
CA GLN A 282 16.10 0.61 -8.46
C GLN A 282 15.03 0.10 -7.50
N GLU A 283 15.39 -0.17 -6.24
CA GLU A 283 14.53 -0.71 -5.19
C GLU A 283 14.64 0.15 -3.93
#